data_e31424bd0879a5b900b0272b78c5fc8b
#
_entry.id   e31424bd0879a5b900b0272b78c5fc8b
#
_cell.length_a   1.000
_cell.length_b   1.000
_cell.length_c   1.000
_cell.angle_alpha   90.00
_cell.angle_beta   90.00
_cell.angle_gamma   90.00
#
_symmetry.space_group_name_H-M   'P 1'
#
loop_
_entity.id
_entity.type
_entity.pdbx_description
1 polymer ?
#
loop_
_entity_poly.entity_id
_entity_poly.type
_entity_poly.pdbx_seq_one_letter_code
_entity_poly.pdbx_strand_id
1 'polypeptide(L)'
;MKKLFLTLVLALAGVVLASAADFGTSLGANFVYASKHSQKGIGINYKINFTENLRVSPEFQYFFSNDRYKAWDANANLEYTFPVFENCNVYPLAGFSYSHWTERVNLDGADKSVNVDDRIGGNLGAGIEYNVSSTIVINAEVRAQIIEDYSQCVICIGARYVF
;
A
#
# COMPACT_ATOMS: atom_id res chain seq x y z
N MET A 1 3.27 16.18 -18.69
CA MET A 1 2.67 14.96 -18.14
C MET A 1 2.81 14.88 -16.59
N LYS A 2 4.02 15.06 -15.99
CA LYS A 2 4.21 15.01 -14.51
C LYS A 2 3.34 16.03 -13.73
N LYS A 3 3.18 17.25 -14.25
CA LYS A 3 2.36 18.29 -13.60
C LYS A 3 0.87 17.98 -13.65
N LEU A 4 0.38 17.41 -14.76
CA LEU A 4 -1.03 17.01 -14.93
C LEU A 4 -1.39 15.85 -13.99
N PHE A 5 -0.48 14.90 -13.84
CA PHE A 5 -0.63 13.78 -12.90
C PHE A 5 -0.67 14.26 -11.44
N LEU A 6 0.23 15.19 -11.07
CA LEU A 6 0.25 15.78 -9.73
C LEU A 6 -1.03 16.57 -9.43
N THR A 7 -1.55 17.31 -10.42
CA THR A 7 -2.82 18.06 -10.27
C THR A 7 -4.01 17.13 -10.13
N LEU A 8 -4.04 16.01 -10.88
CA LEU A 8 -5.07 15.00 -10.78
C LEU A 8 -5.05 14.31 -9.41
N VAL A 9 -3.86 13.97 -8.91
CA VAL A 9 -3.68 13.37 -7.58
C VAL A 9 -4.11 14.34 -6.47
N LEU A 10 -3.77 15.63 -6.58
CA LEU A 10 -4.20 16.65 -5.64
C LEU A 10 -5.71 16.92 -5.70
N ALA A 11 -6.31 16.91 -6.89
CA ALA A 11 -7.76 17.08 -7.05
C ALA A 11 -8.53 15.87 -6.49
N LEU A 12 -8.06 14.63 -6.76
CA LEU A 12 -8.60 13.44 -6.12
C LEU A 12 -8.45 13.49 -4.59
N ALA A 13 -7.30 13.90 -4.08
CA ALA A 13 -7.09 14.05 -2.64
C ALA A 13 -8.06 15.06 -2.02
N GLY A 14 -8.35 16.17 -2.71
CA GLY A 14 -9.30 17.17 -2.25
C GLY A 14 -10.75 16.67 -2.18
N VAL A 15 -11.20 15.92 -3.20
CA VAL A 15 -12.53 15.31 -3.23
C VAL A 15 -12.65 14.22 -2.15
N VAL A 16 -11.59 13.45 -1.98
CA VAL A 16 -11.46 12.38 -0.98
C VAL A 16 -11.57 12.91 0.45
N LEU A 17 -10.90 14.03 0.75
CA LEU A 17 -10.95 14.66 2.07
C LEU A 17 -12.33 15.27 2.38
N ALA A 18 -13.05 15.74 1.37
CA ALA A 18 -14.40 16.30 1.55
C ALA A 18 -15.45 15.23 1.84
N SER A 19 -15.30 14.02 1.26
CA SER A 19 -16.24 12.90 1.46
C SER A 19 -15.94 12.08 2.73
N ALA A 20 -14.74 12.19 3.28
CA ALA A 20 -14.27 11.44 4.45
C ALA A 20 -14.99 11.84 5.75
N ALA A 21 -15.68 12.96 5.78
CA ALA A 21 -16.34 13.47 6.99
C ALA A 21 -17.53 12.62 7.44
N ASP A 22 -18.20 11.92 6.51
CA ASP A 22 -19.45 11.20 6.80
C ASP A 22 -19.26 9.71 7.14
N PHE A 23 -18.21 9.06 6.61
CA PHE A 23 -18.05 7.60 6.71
C PHE A 23 -16.80 7.15 7.49
N GLY A 24 -16.06 8.08 8.06
CA GLY A 24 -14.90 7.81 8.88
C GLY A 24 -13.62 7.48 8.10
N THR A 25 -12.52 7.69 8.78
CA THR A 25 -11.17 7.44 8.26
C THR A 25 -10.37 6.60 9.24
N SER A 26 -9.30 5.97 8.77
CA SER A 26 -8.40 5.23 9.63
C SER A 26 -6.95 5.35 9.16
N LEU A 27 -6.03 5.36 10.11
CA LEU A 27 -4.59 5.35 9.88
C LEU A 27 -4.00 4.06 10.43
N GLY A 28 -3.18 3.39 9.65
CA GLY A 28 -2.59 2.11 10.02
C GLY A 28 -1.10 2.01 9.74
N ALA A 29 -0.50 1.01 10.37
CA ALA A 29 0.86 0.58 10.12
C ALA A 29 0.89 -0.93 9.84
N ASN A 30 1.71 -1.34 8.88
CA ASN A 30 1.82 -2.72 8.44
C ASN A 30 3.27 -3.19 8.44
N PHE A 31 3.48 -4.45 8.77
CA PHE A 31 4.64 -5.21 8.34
C PHE A 31 4.36 -5.74 6.94
N VAL A 32 5.35 -5.63 6.06
CA VAL A 32 5.22 -5.97 4.65
C VAL A 32 6.27 -6.99 4.26
N TYR A 33 5.86 -8.00 3.51
CA TYR A 33 6.76 -8.97 2.89
C TYR A 33 6.49 -9.01 1.38
N ALA A 34 7.52 -8.80 0.57
CA ALA A 34 7.49 -8.91 -0.88
C ALA A 34 8.26 -10.15 -1.33
N SER A 35 7.62 -11.00 -2.13
CA SER A 35 8.17 -12.29 -2.53
C SER A 35 9.39 -12.16 -3.45
N LYS A 36 9.40 -11.15 -4.31
CA LYS A 36 10.56 -10.87 -5.15
C LYS A 36 11.68 -10.33 -4.27
N HIS A 37 12.83 -10.96 -4.33
CA HIS A 37 14.00 -10.67 -3.48
C HIS A 37 13.78 -10.89 -1.97
N SER A 38 12.67 -11.54 -1.55
CA SER A 38 12.35 -11.83 -0.14
C SER A 38 12.52 -10.62 0.78
N GLN A 39 12.02 -9.46 0.33
CA GLN A 39 12.19 -8.21 1.06
C GLN A 39 11.15 -8.07 2.16
N LYS A 40 11.62 -7.63 3.31
CA LYS A 40 10.79 -7.25 4.46
C LYS A 40 10.75 -5.73 4.56
N GLY A 41 9.64 -5.21 5.03
CA GLY A 41 9.45 -3.77 5.14
C GLY A 41 8.41 -3.38 6.17
N ILE A 42 8.20 -2.09 6.25
CA ILE A 42 7.12 -1.47 7.01
C ILE A 42 6.34 -0.56 6.08
N GLY A 43 5.07 -0.40 6.35
CA GLY A 43 4.19 0.49 5.60
C GLY A 43 3.27 1.27 6.50
N ILE A 44 2.80 2.39 5.98
CA ILE A 44 1.69 3.16 6.54
C ILE A 44 0.57 3.17 5.51
N ASN A 45 -0.67 3.09 5.97
CA ASN A 45 -1.85 3.24 5.13
C ASN A 45 -2.83 4.20 5.76
N TYR A 46 -3.55 4.92 4.91
CA TYR A 46 -4.66 5.78 5.31
C TYR A 46 -5.89 5.33 4.55
N LYS A 47 -6.93 4.86 5.26
CA LYS A 47 -8.15 4.39 4.62
C LYS A 47 -9.25 5.43 4.76
N ILE A 48 -9.91 5.72 3.64
CA ILE A 48 -10.93 6.73 3.51
C ILE A 48 -12.18 6.05 2.99
N ASN A 49 -13.21 5.99 3.79
CA ASN A 49 -14.47 5.39 3.41
C ASN A 49 -15.32 6.40 2.64
N PHE A 50 -15.83 6.01 1.47
CA PHE A 50 -16.79 6.79 0.67
C PHE A 50 -18.22 6.33 0.90
N THR A 51 -18.37 5.06 1.23
CA THR A 51 -19.64 4.44 1.63
C THR A 51 -19.34 3.47 2.76
N GLU A 52 -20.37 2.82 3.29
CA GLU A 52 -20.22 1.76 4.31
C GLU A 52 -19.27 0.64 3.87
N ASN A 53 -19.19 0.37 2.56
CA ASN A 53 -18.45 -0.76 2.01
C ASN A 53 -17.28 -0.36 1.10
N LEU A 54 -17.33 0.81 0.47
CA LEU A 54 -16.34 1.23 -0.51
C LEU A 54 -15.35 2.22 0.11
N ARG A 55 -14.06 1.93 -0.03
CA ARG A 55 -13.00 2.81 0.48
C ARG A 55 -11.78 2.86 -0.44
N VAL A 56 -11.01 3.92 -0.30
CA VAL A 56 -9.69 4.08 -0.92
C VAL A 56 -8.63 4.01 0.15
N SER A 57 -7.53 3.33 -0.18
CA SER A 57 -6.39 3.13 0.69
C SER A 57 -5.11 3.62 -0.01
N PRO A 58 -4.71 4.90 0.14
CA PRO A 58 -3.36 5.31 -0.14
C PRO A 58 -2.40 4.67 0.87
N GLU A 59 -1.28 4.14 0.37
CA GLU A 59 -0.28 3.43 1.16
C GLU A 59 1.12 3.83 0.74
N PHE A 60 2.02 3.90 1.70
CA PHE A 60 3.45 4.03 1.48
C PHE A 60 4.18 2.89 2.18
N GLN A 61 5.06 2.21 1.47
CA GLN A 61 5.81 1.06 1.98
C GLN A 61 7.30 1.27 1.75
N TYR A 62 8.09 0.98 2.76
CA TYR A 62 9.54 1.01 2.71
C TYR A 62 10.08 -0.38 3.00
N PHE A 63 10.87 -0.92 2.08
CA PHE A 63 11.50 -2.22 2.19
C PHE A 63 12.92 -2.06 2.72
N PHE A 64 13.23 -2.81 3.76
CA PHE A 64 14.58 -2.83 4.33
C PHE A 64 15.56 -3.38 3.30
N SER A 65 16.73 -2.77 3.28
CA SER A 65 17.80 -3.20 2.38
C SER A 65 18.20 -4.65 2.69
N ASN A 66 18.01 -5.54 1.74
CA ASN A 66 18.87 -6.70 1.61
C ASN A 66 20.18 -6.21 0.97
N ASP A 67 21.32 -6.82 1.26
CA ASP A 67 22.70 -6.36 0.91
C ASP A 67 22.86 -5.65 -0.46
N ARG A 68 21.91 -5.75 -1.34
CA ARG A 68 21.92 -5.21 -2.72
C ARG A 68 20.83 -4.20 -3.06
N TYR A 69 19.61 -4.36 -2.54
CA TYR A 69 18.45 -3.60 -3.03
C TYR A 69 17.76 -2.83 -1.91
N LYS A 70 17.45 -1.57 -2.18
CA LYS A 70 16.49 -0.76 -1.40
C LYS A 70 15.30 -0.46 -2.30
N ALA A 71 14.11 -0.52 -1.75
CA ALA A 71 12.91 -0.17 -2.48
C ALA A 71 11.92 0.59 -1.59
N TRP A 72 11.10 1.40 -2.22
CA TRP A 72 9.88 1.93 -1.61
C TRP A 72 8.76 1.95 -2.63
N ASP A 73 7.54 1.77 -2.16
CA ASP A 73 6.34 1.74 -2.97
C ASP A 73 5.34 2.76 -2.46
N ALA A 74 4.68 3.45 -3.40
CA ALA A 74 3.48 4.23 -3.15
C ALA A 74 2.31 3.56 -3.87
N ASN A 75 1.26 3.22 -3.14
CA ASN A 75 0.11 2.51 -3.66
C ASN A 75 -1.17 3.32 -3.44
N ALA A 76 -2.14 3.14 -4.33
CA ALA A 76 -3.49 3.64 -4.16
C ALA A 76 -4.46 2.52 -4.54
N ASN A 77 -5.11 1.92 -3.55
CA ASN A 77 -6.00 0.78 -3.72
C ASN A 77 -7.45 1.19 -3.46
N LEU A 78 -8.35 0.67 -4.28
CA LEU A 78 -9.78 0.67 -4.05
C LEU A 78 -10.14 -0.66 -3.41
N GLU A 79 -10.86 -0.62 -2.31
CA GLU A 79 -11.25 -1.78 -1.52
C GLU A 79 -12.77 -1.80 -1.35
N TYR A 80 -13.36 -2.99 -1.43
CA TYR A 80 -14.78 -3.19 -1.14
C TYR A 80 -14.94 -4.20 0.00
N THR A 81 -15.51 -3.77 1.11
CA THR A 81 -15.61 -4.54 2.35
C THR A 81 -16.90 -5.35 2.40
N PHE A 82 -16.79 -6.64 2.74
CA PHE A 82 -17.91 -7.54 2.99
C PHE A 82 -17.87 -8.03 4.43
N PRO A 83 -18.90 -7.81 5.25
CA PRO A 83 -19.01 -8.44 6.55
C PRO A 83 -19.24 -9.95 6.38
N VAL A 84 -18.40 -10.76 6.99
CA VAL A 84 -18.50 -12.24 6.95
C VAL A 84 -18.96 -12.81 8.28
N PHE A 85 -18.44 -12.26 9.37
CA PHE A 85 -18.83 -12.59 10.74
C PHE A 85 -18.94 -11.31 11.56
N GLU A 86 -19.48 -11.43 12.77
CA GLU A 86 -19.43 -10.35 13.75
C GLU A 86 -17.99 -9.91 13.96
N ASN A 87 -17.71 -8.62 13.74
CA ASN A 87 -16.37 -8.01 13.80
C ASN A 87 -15.35 -8.47 12.74
N CYS A 88 -15.70 -9.30 11.78
CA CYS A 88 -14.79 -9.78 10.76
C CYS A 88 -15.29 -9.42 9.36
N ASN A 89 -14.45 -8.70 8.60
CA ASN A 89 -14.73 -8.33 7.23
C ASN A 89 -13.65 -8.91 6.30
N VAL A 90 -14.02 -9.20 5.07
CA VAL A 90 -13.08 -9.49 3.98
C VAL A 90 -13.23 -8.40 2.92
N TYR A 91 -12.16 -8.15 2.18
CA TYR A 91 -12.20 -7.16 1.12
C TYR A 91 -11.31 -7.57 -0.06
N PRO A 92 -11.83 -7.64 -1.28
CA PRO A 92 -11.04 -7.57 -2.49
C PRO A 92 -10.50 -6.16 -2.66
N LEU A 93 -9.36 -6.06 -3.30
CA LEU A 93 -8.74 -4.79 -3.66
C LEU A 93 -8.21 -4.81 -5.09
N ALA A 94 -8.26 -3.65 -5.72
CA ALA A 94 -7.59 -3.37 -6.97
C ALA A 94 -7.05 -1.94 -6.94
N GLY A 95 -5.88 -1.71 -7.55
CA GLY A 95 -5.28 -0.39 -7.47
C GLY A 95 -4.05 -0.22 -8.34
N PHE A 96 -3.36 0.90 -8.09
CA PHE A 96 -2.12 1.26 -8.76
C PHE A 96 -0.96 1.25 -7.77
N SER A 97 0.21 0.95 -8.30
CA SER A 97 1.47 0.94 -7.58
C SER A 97 2.52 1.74 -8.34
N TYR A 98 3.27 2.54 -7.62
CA TYR A 98 4.51 3.16 -8.09
C TYR A 98 5.63 2.64 -7.20
N SER A 99 6.62 2.00 -7.82
CA SER A 99 7.75 1.38 -7.14
C SER A 99 9.04 2.04 -7.58
N HIS A 100 9.87 2.37 -6.60
CA HIS A 100 11.22 2.90 -6.80
C HIS A 100 12.26 1.95 -6.24
N TRP A 101 13.18 1.50 -7.08
CA TRP A 101 14.22 0.55 -6.74
C TRP A 101 15.59 1.22 -6.84
N THR A 102 16.45 0.93 -5.88
CA THR A 102 17.83 1.39 -5.86
C THR A 102 18.76 0.20 -5.62
N GLU A 103 19.67 -0.06 -6.55
CA GLU A 103 20.71 -1.06 -6.40
C GLU A 103 21.98 -0.44 -5.84
N ARG A 104 22.64 -1.12 -4.91
CA ARG A 104 23.98 -0.81 -4.46
C ARG A 104 24.99 -1.63 -5.26
N VAL A 105 25.84 -0.96 -6.01
CA VAL A 105 26.94 -1.57 -6.74
C VAL A 105 28.25 -1.18 -6.03
N ASN A 106 29.01 -2.18 -5.63
CA ASN A 106 30.36 -1.97 -5.06
C ASN A 106 31.33 -1.80 -6.23
N LEU A 107 31.74 -0.57 -6.49
CA LEU A 107 32.75 -0.25 -7.50
C LEU A 107 33.97 0.30 -6.76
N ASP A 108 35.09 -0.41 -6.86
CA ASP A 108 36.41 -0.02 -6.33
C ASP A 108 36.42 0.31 -4.80
N GLY A 109 35.70 -0.47 -3.98
CA GLY A 109 35.70 -0.29 -2.55
C GLY A 109 34.83 0.88 -2.04
N ALA A 110 34.08 1.55 -2.91
CA ALA A 110 33.09 2.54 -2.56
C ALA A 110 31.67 2.06 -2.93
N ASP A 111 30.77 2.06 -1.95
CA ASP A 111 29.35 1.76 -2.17
C ASP A 111 28.71 2.90 -2.98
N LYS A 112 28.51 2.70 -4.26
CA LYS A 112 27.71 3.61 -5.11
C LYS A 112 26.29 3.09 -5.21
N SER A 113 25.32 3.94 -4.86
CA SER A 113 23.90 3.69 -5.14
C SER A 113 23.62 4.07 -6.59
N VAL A 114 23.16 3.13 -7.39
CA VAL A 114 22.69 3.37 -8.75
C VAL A 114 21.18 3.25 -8.74
N ASN A 115 20.46 4.29 -9.18
CA ASN A 115 19.01 4.19 -9.37
C ASN A 115 18.76 3.22 -10.52
N VAL A 116 18.05 2.15 -10.22
CA VAL A 116 17.83 1.08 -11.19
C VAL A 116 16.59 1.36 -12.03
N ASP A 117 15.47 1.73 -11.40
CA ASP A 117 14.25 2.00 -12.17
C ASP A 117 13.09 2.56 -11.32
N ASP A 118 12.27 3.39 -11.98
CA ASP A 118 10.95 3.82 -11.50
C ASP A 118 9.89 3.09 -12.32
N ARG A 119 8.96 2.38 -11.67
CA ARG A 119 7.96 1.57 -12.37
C ARG A 119 6.56 1.81 -11.83
N ILE A 120 5.61 1.80 -12.77
CA ILE A 120 4.18 1.85 -12.47
C ILE A 120 3.61 0.45 -12.70
N GLY A 121 2.73 0.01 -11.82
CA GLY A 121 2.05 -1.26 -11.93
C GLY A 121 0.63 -1.23 -11.39
N GLY A 122 -0.01 -2.39 -11.42
CA GLY A 122 -1.33 -2.60 -10.84
C GLY A 122 -1.27 -3.52 -9.63
N ASN A 123 -2.18 -3.32 -8.69
CA ASN A 123 -2.42 -4.18 -7.55
C ASN A 123 -3.73 -4.93 -7.73
N LEU A 124 -3.74 -6.23 -7.45
CA LEU A 124 -4.95 -7.05 -7.34
C LEU A 124 -4.79 -7.99 -6.16
N GLY A 125 -5.76 -8.00 -5.25
CA GLY A 125 -5.62 -8.82 -4.05
C GLY A 125 -6.87 -8.88 -3.20
N ALA A 126 -6.69 -9.38 -1.99
CA ALA A 126 -7.74 -9.45 -0.99
C ALA A 126 -7.13 -9.37 0.42
N GLY A 127 -7.95 -8.96 1.37
CA GLY A 127 -7.58 -8.94 2.76
C GLY A 127 -8.73 -9.35 3.66
N ILE A 128 -8.36 -9.60 4.90
CA ILE A 128 -9.25 -9.84 6.01
C ILE A 128 -8.95 -8.85 7.11
N GLU A 129 -9.96 -8.37 7.78
CA GLU A 129 -9.83 -7.46 8.91
C GLU A 129 -10.73 -7.90 10.05
N TYR A 130 -10.24 -7.67 11.26
CA TYR A 130 -10.96 -7.96 12.49
C TYR A 130 -11.01 -6.71 13.38
N ASN A 131 -12.22 -6.30 13.75
CA ASN A 131 -12.46 -5.18 14.64
C ASN A 131 -12.23 -5.64 16.08
N VAL A 132 -11.05 -5.34 16.64
CA VAL A 132 -10.71 -5.65 18.02
C VAL A 132 -11.53 -4.77 18.99
N SER A 133 -11.76 -3.53 18.60
CA SER A 133 -12.62 -2.57 19.27
C SER A 133 -13.24 -1.62 18.25
N SER A 134 -14.05 -0.67 18.73
CA SER A 134 -14.62 0.39 17.87
C SER A 134 -13.54 1.26 17.20
N THR A 135 -12.33 1.29 17.74
CA THR A 135 -11.25 2.17 17.28
C THR A 135 -10.02 1.41 16.77
N ILE A 136 -9.89 0.11 17.03
CA ILE A 136 -8.72 -0.69 16.66
C ILE A 136 -9.14 -1.85 15.77
N VAL A 137 -8.52 -1.94 14.61
CA VAL A 137 -8.72 -3.00 13.64
C VAL A 137 -7.37 -3.61 13.29
N ILE A 138 -7.28 -4.94 13.33
CA ILE A 138 -6.13 -5.69 12.80
C ILE A 138 -6.45 -6.20 11.41
N ASN A 139 -5.46 -6.31 10.54
CA ASN A 139 -5.66 -6.77 9.18
C ASN A 139 -4.53 -7.65 8.68
N ALA A 140 -4.87 -8.55 7.77
CA ALA A 140 -3.94 -9.28 6.94
C ALA A 140 -4.39 -9.17 5.48
N GLU A 141 -3.45 -8.95 4.57
CA GLU A 141 -3.71 -8.71 3.16
C GLU A 141 -2.68 -9.46 2.31
N VAL A 142 -3.13 -9.99 1.20
CA VAL A 142 -2.28 -10.56 0.15
C VAL A 142 -2.67 -9.95 -1.18
N ARG A 143 -1.67 -9.48 -1.94
CA ARG A 143 -1.89 -8.91 -3.27
C ARG A 143 -0.81 -9.31 -4.25
N ALA A 144 -1.21 -9.49 -5.51
CA ALA A 144 -0.32 -9.50 -6.64
C ALA A 144 -0.05 -8.06 -7.05
N GLN A 145 1.19 -7.66 -7.04
CA GLN A 145 1.66 -6.40 -7.59
C GLN A 145 2.21 -6.69 -8.98
N ILE A 146 1.48 -6.28 -10.00
CA ILE A 146 1.75 -6.56 -11.41
C ILE A 146 2.50 -5.38 -11.99
N ILE A 147 3.81 -5.53 -12.08
CA ILE A 147 4.73 -4.54 -12.63
C ILE A 147 5.51 -5.21 -13.76
N GLU A 148 5.71 -4.51 -14.86
CA GLU A 148 6.50 -5.02 -15.99
C GLU A 148 7.89 -5.46 -15.51
N ASP A 149 8.27 -6.72 -15.79
CA ASP A 149 9.50 -7.42 -15.34
C ASP A 149 9.67 -7.58 -13.81
N TYR A 150 8.77 -7.02 -12.99
CA TYR A 150 8.91 -7.00 -11.52
C TYR A 150 7.66 -7.44 -10.75
N SER A 151 6.79 -8.22 -11.39
CA SER A 151 5.60 -8.74 -10.70
C SER A 151 5.98 -9.56 -9.47
N GLN A 152 5.26 -9.32 -8.37
CA GLN A 152 5.52 -9.94 -7.08
C GLN A 152 4.23 -10.18 -6.28
N CYS A 153 4.31 -11.07 -5.31
CA CYS A 153 3.30 -11.21 -4.27
C CYS A 153 3.72 -10.40 -3.05
N VAL A 154 2.82 -9.59 -2.54
CA VAL A 154 3.03 -8.76 -1.34
C VAL A 154 2.06 -9.23 -0.27
N ILE A 155 2.57 -9.47 0.93
CA ILE A 155 1.80 -9.83 2.11
C ILE A 155 1.97 -8.71 3.14
N CYS A 156 0.86 -8.22 3.67
CA CYS A 156 0.82 -7.19 4.69
C CYS A 156 0.08 -7.70 5.93
N ILE A 157 0.62 -7.43 7.11
CA ILE A 157 -0.05 -7.69 8.39
C ILE A 157 0.11 -6.43 9.24
N GLY A 158 -0.97 -5.94 9.78
CA GLY A 158 -0.92 -4.68 10.52
C GLY A 158 -2.11 -4.39 11.40
N ALA A 159 -2.09 -3.18 11.92
CA ALA A 159 -3.19 -2.63 12.70
C ALA A 159 -3.43 -1.18 12.29
N ARG A 160 -4.68 -0.72 12.47
CA ARG A 160 -5.09 0.65 12.20
C ARG A 160 -5.98 1.20 13.30
N TYR A 161 -5.90 2.49 13.46
CA TYR A 161 -6.78 3.27 14.34
C TYR A 161 -7.87 3.93 13.49
N VAL A 162 -9.12 3.79 13.91
CA VAL A 162 -10.32 4.38 13.29
C VAL A 162 -10.69 5.64 14.05
N PHE A 163 -10.86 6.75 13.34
CA PHE A 163 -11.21 8.07 13.91
C PHE A 163 -12.71 8.29 13.94
#